data_5598dbbe6159f7383b0601d6dd7f0724
#
_entry.id   5598dbbe6159f7383b0601d6dd7f0724
#
_cell.length_a   1.000
_cell.length_b   1.000
_cell.length_c   1.000
_cell.angle_alpha   90.00
_cell.angle_beta   90.00
_cell.angle_gamma   90.00
#
_symmetry.space_group_name_H-M   'P 1'
#
loop_
_entity.id
_entity.type
_entity.pdbx_description
1 polymer ?
#
loop_
_entity_poly.entity_id
_entity_poly.type
_entity_poly.pdbx_seq_one_letter_code
_entity_poly.pdbx_strand_id
1 'polypeptide(L)'
;MTGLVWLALDGVGHPADAPPGSVWEADLPTLRPLVEAGRALDATLGVPGLPQSGTGQACWLTGQDAVRVMGEHFGPHPGPTLQQLLRASALPGWLAAAGARVALANHYPPAYFAAQTAEGGARRSRMGCFPFSFLAAGLGLNPPDVPPVPATLGLGYAEPWPQQTPRAEVARLGEALAGSAREHDLIVCDLWFGDHLGHRGRTPTPPEVLRAGRAYLERVDALLTGLLHVGARVVLGSDHGNLEDLRVKGHTLARVPFAGAGVDLGTPGNVAEAGQVIRGWFGQKARQ
;
A
#
# COMPACT_ATOMS: atom_id res chain seq x y z
N MET A 1 11.29 6.87 -20.26
CA MET A 1 10.89 7.53 -19.00
C MET A 1 11.17 6.52 -17.90
N THR A 2 11.72 6.94 -16.76
CA THR A 2 11.86 6.07 -15.59
C THR A 2 10.50 5.60 -15.13
N GLY A 3 10.36 4.32 -14.80
CA GLY A 3 9.11 3.76 -14.29
C GLY A 3 8.66 4.38 -12.97
N LEU A 4 7.49 3.99 -12.54
CA LEU A 4 6.87 4.47 -11.30
C LEU A 4 7.08 3.44 -10.19
N VAL A 5 7.45 3.88 -9.00
CA VAL A 5 7.38 3.08 -7.76
C VAL A 5 6.14 3.52 -6.98
N TRP A 6 5.26 2.57 -6.69
CA TRP A 6 4.06 2.80 -5.89
C TRP A 6 4.22 2.17 -4.50
N LEU A 7 4.27 3.02 -3.47
CA LEU A 7 4.22 2.60 -2.07
C LEU A 7 2.75 2.56 -1.64
N ALA A 8 2.15 1.39 -1.68
CA ALA A 8 0.78 1.16 -1.22
C ALA A 8 0.80 0.87 0.28
N LEU A 9 0.43 1.86 1.08
CA LEU A 9 0.29 1.73 2.53
C LEU A 9 -1.05 1.08 2.85
N ASP A 10 -1.10 0.30 3.92
CA ASP A 10 -2.33 -0.25 4.47
C ASP A 10 -2.55 0.30 5.88
N GLY A 11 -3.73 0.85 6.12
CA GLY A 11 -4.14 1.31 7.42
C GLY A 11 -3.39 2.55 7.93
N VAL A 12 -2.99 3.47 7.05
CA VAL A 12 -2.28 4.70 7.46
C VAL A 12 -3.13 5.94 7.13
N GLY A 13 -3.76 6.51 8.14
CA GLY A 13 -4.51 7.75 8.00
C GLY A 13 -3.62 8.98 7.85
N HIS A 14 -4.19 10.06 7.31
CA HIS A 14 -3.47 11.31 7.03
C HIS A 14 -3.09 12.04 8.34
N PRO A 15 -1.90 12.67 8.42
CA PRO A 15 -1.45 13.37 9.63
C PRO A 15 -2.39 14.50 10.08
N ALA A 16 -3.14 15.11 9.18
CA ALA A 16 -4.09 16.18 9.53
C ALA A 16 -5.27 15.67 10.38
N ASP A 17 -5.57 14.38 10.36
CA ASP A 17 -6.66 13.75 11.12
C ASP A 17 -6.12 12.94 12.31
N ALA A 18 -4.80 12.88 12.48
CA ALA A 18 -4.14 12.17 13.57
C ALA A 18 -4.24 12.95 14.89
N PRO A 19 -4.47 12.26 16.03
CA PRO A 19 -4.48 12.92 17.33
C PRO A 19 -3.09 13.33 17.77
N PRO A 20 -2.98 14.31 18.72
CA PRO A 20 -1.71 14.58 19.39
C PRO A 20 -1.15 13.31 20.05
N GLY A 21 0.16 13.16 20.02
CA GLY A 21 0.86 11.97 20.54
C GLY A 21 0.91 10.79 19.57
N SER A 22 0.36 10.94 18.36
CA SER A 22 0.26 9.88 17.36
C SER A 22 1.62 9.41 16.82
N VAL A 23 1.58 8.42 15.93
CA VAL A 23 2.75 7.93 15.20
C VAL A 23 3.36 8.99 14.28
N TRP A 24 2.57 9.95 13.83
CA TRP A 24 3.02 11.04 12.96
C TRP A 24 3.94 12.07 13.64
N GLU A 25 4.11 11.99 14.98
CA GLU A 25 5.11 12.79 15.70
C GLU A 25 6.52 12.19 15.67
N ALA A 26 6.73 11.08 14.94
CA ALA A 26 8.05 10.56 14.64
C ALA A 26 8.88 11.53 13.78
N ASP A 27 10.20 11.34 13.74
CA ASP A 27 11.09 12.09 12.86
C ASP A 27 10.98 11.56 11.42
N LEU A 28 10.24 12.29 10.58
CA LEU A 28 9.86 11.92 9.22
C LEU A 28 10.22 13.03 8.22
N PRO A 29 11.53 13.34 8.05
CA PRO A 29 11.96 14.49 7.25
C PRO A 29 11.58 14.41 5.76
N THR A 30 11.30 13.23 5.22
CA THR A 30 10.93 13.03 3.82
C THR A 30 9.43 12.73 3.67
N LEU A 31 8.92 11.78 4.45
CA LEU A 31 7.55 11.29 4.32
C LEU A 31 6.51 12.36 4.69
N ARG A 32 6.69 13.01 5.86
CA ARG A 32 5.70 13.96 6.36
C ARG A 32 5.53 15.17 5.45
N PRO A 33 6.59 15.87 5.02
CA PRO A 33 6.45 16.99 4.08
C PRO A 33 5.82 16.57 2.74
N LEU A 34 6.17 15.39 2.22
CA LEU A 34 5.60 14.87 0.98
C LEU A 34 4.08 14.64 1.11
N VAL A 35 3.65 14.03 2.22
CA VAL A 35 2.22 13.78 2.50
C VAL A 35 1.46 15.08 2.71
N GLU A 36 1.99 16.04 3.46
CA GLU A 36 1.35 17.34 3.72
C GLU A 36 1.24 18.20 2.45
N ALA A 37 2.17 18.07 1.51
CA ALA A 37 2.10 18.70 0.17
C ALA A 37 1.16 17.97 -0.80
N GLY A 38 0.77 16.74 -0.49
CA GLY A 38 -0.10 15.89 -1.30
C GLY A 38 -1.59 16.18 -1.15
N ARG A 39 -2.39 15.12 -1.08
CA ARG A 39 -3.84 15.15 -0.91
C ARG A 39 -4.26 14.29 0.27
N ALA A 40 -5.25 14.75 1.02
CA ALA A 40 -5.97 13.97 2.03
C ALA A 40 -7.28 13.48 1.40
N LEU A 41 -7.39 12.19 1.13
CA LEU A 41 -8.50 11.60 0.41
C LEU A 41 -9.55 11.00 1.34
N ASP A 42 -10.81 11.06 0.93
CA ASP A 42 -11.88 10.29 1.56
C ASP A 42 -11.74 8.79 1.19
N ALA A 43 -11.69 7.94 2.21
CA ALA A 43 -11.72 6.49 2.07
C ALA A 43 -13.12 5.89 2.29
N THR A 44 -14.09 6.70 2.77
CA THR A 44 -15.47 6.24 3.04
C THR A 44 -16.33 6.16 1.79
N LEU A 45 -16.00 6.92 0.75
CA LEU A 45 -16.79 7.06 -0.49
C LEU A 45 -18.28 7.37 -0.23
N GLY A 46 -18.58 8.01 0.92
CA GLY A 46 -19.92 8.34 1.34
C GLY A 46 -20.80 7.14 1.74
N VAL A 47 -20.22 5.96 1.94
CA VAL A 47 -20.93 4.76 2.38
C VAL A 47 -20.76 4.58 3.90
N PRO A 48 -21.85 4.32 4.67
CA PRO A 48 -21.74 4.07 6.10
C PRO A 48 -20.87 2.85 6.43
N GLY A 49 -20.11 2.94 7.53
CA GLY A 49 -19.22 1.89 8.00
C GLY A 49 -17.76 2.36 8.04
N LEU A 50 -16.89 1.50 8.54
CA LEU A 50 -15.46 1.76 8.57
C LEU A 50 -14.81 1.25 7.27
N PRO A 51 -13.99 2.04 6.58
CA PRO A 51 -13.25 1.60 5.41
C PRO A 51 -12.46 0.32 5.68
N GLN A 52 -12.34 -0.53 4.66
CA GLN A 52 -11.74 -1.86 4.75
C GLN A 52 -10.76 -2.10 3.61
N SER A 53 -9.68 -2.87 3.89
CA SER A 53 -8.60 -3.13 2.92
C SER A 53 -9.10 -3.75 1.60
N GLY A 54 -10.06 -4.71 1.67
CA GLY A 54 -10.56 -5.35 0.45
C GLY A 54 -11.17 -4.36 -0.55
N THR A 55 -12.06 -3.48 -0.09
CA THR A 55 -12.69 -2.45 -0.94
C THR A 55 -11.75 -1.28 -1.23
N GLY A 56 -11.00 -0.80 -0.24
CA GLY A 56 -10.07 0.33 -0.41
C GLY A 56 -8.97 0.02 -1.43
N GLN A 57 -8.28 -1.12 -1.27
CA GLN A 57 -7.26 -1.56 -2.23
C GLN A 57 -7.85 -1.83 -3.62
N ALA A 58 -9.08 -2.38 -3.70
CA ALA A 58 -9.74 -2.57 -4.99
C ALA A 58 -10.06 -1.23 -5.68
N CYS A 59 -10.44 -0.17 -4.93
CA CYS A 59 -10.59 1.17 -5.47
C CYS A 59 -9.28 1.68 -6.08
N TRP A 60 -8.18 1.58 -5.35
CA TRP A 60 -6.86 1.97 -5.83
C TRP A 60 -6.42 1.21 -7.09
N LEU A 61 -6.60 -0.10 -7.09
CA LEU A 61 -6.16 -0.98 -8.18
C LEU A 61 -6.99 -0.82 -9.46
N THR A 62 -8.28 -0.49 -9.33
CA THR A 62 -9.20 -0.47 -10.47
C THR A 62 -9.60 0.93 -10.92
N GLY A 63 -9.48 1.92 -10.04
CA GLY A 63 -10.05 3.25 -10.25
C GLY A 63 -11.58 3.25 -10.22
N GLN A 64 -12.22 2.21 -9.70
CA GLN A 64 -13.67 2.10 -9.58
C GLN A 64 -14.10 2.18 -8.12
N ASP A 65 -15.30 2.65 -7.86
CA ASP A 65 -15.89 2.64 -6.53
C ASP A 65 -16.29 1.21 -6.12
N ALA A 66 -15.32 0.48 -5.58
CA ALA A 66 -15.51 -0.92 -5.16
C ALA A 66 -16.41 -1.04 -3.94
N VAL A 67 -16.55 0.02 -3.13
CA VAL A 67 -17.49 0.05 -1.99
C VAL A 67 -18.93 0.05 -2.50
N ARG A 68 -19.21 0.85 -3.52
CA ARG A 68 -20.52 0.86 -4.17
C ARG A 68 -20.83 -0.45 -4.91
N VAL A 69 -19.82 -1.06 -5.55
CA VAL A 69 -19.97 -2.39 -6.19
C VAL A 69 -20.34 -3.45 -5.17
N MET A 70 -19.77 -3.39 -3.95
CA MET A 70 -20.09 -4.31 -2.86
C MET A 70 -21.39 -3.95 -2.10
N GLY A 71 -21.79 -2.68 -2.10
CA GLY A 71 -22.85 -2.14 -1.27
C GLY A 71 -22.42 -1.89 0.19
N GLU A 72 -21.18 -2.20 0.54
CA GLU A 72 -20.61 -2.05 1.89
C GLU A 72 -19.09 -1.97 1.84
N HIS A 73 -18.48 -1.54 2.95
CA HIS A 73 -17.04 -1.71 3.17
C HIS A 73 -16.74 -3.17 3.47
N PHE A 74 -15.86 -3.78 2.69
CA PHE A 74 -15.57 -5.21 2.75
C PHE A 74 -14.06 -5.50 2.83
N GLY A 75 -13.67 -6.39 3.73
CA GLY A 75 -12.26 -6.79 3.93
C GLY A 75 -12.10 -7.94 4.92
N PRO A 76 -10.86 -8.27 5.29
CA PRO A 76 -9.60 -7.74 4.77
C PRO A 76 -9.22 -8.23 3.38
N HIS A 77 -9.75 -9.38 2.92
CA HIS A 77 -9.40 -10.02 1.65
C HIS A 77 -10.52 -9.87 0.62
N PRO A 78 -10.21 -9.86 -0.69
CA PRO A 78 -11.23 -9.76 -1.72
C PRO A 78 -12.12 -11.00 -1.74
N GLY A 79 -13.42 -10.82 -1.51
CA GLY A 79 -14.45 -11.84 -1.74
C GLY A 79 -14.69 -12.04 -3.25
N PRO A 80 -15.56 -13.00 -3.63
CA PRO A 80 -15.78 -13.36 -5.05
C PRO A 80 -16.10 -12.17 -5.96
N THR A 81 -16.94 -11.25 -5.51
CA THR A 81 -17.30 -10.03 -6.26
C THR A 81 -16.10 -9.13 -6.50
N LEU A 82 -15.30 -8.85 -5.45
CA LEU A 82 -14.07 -8.05 -5.59
C LEU A 82 -13.04 -8.78 -6.44
N GLN A 83 -12.92 -10.11 -6.33
CA GLN A 83 -12.03 -10.88 -7.19
C GLN A 83 -12.42 -10.77 -8.67
N GLN A 84 -13.72 -10.78 -8.98
CA GLN A 84 -14.19 -10.58 -10.34
C GLN A 84 -13.85 -9.16 -10.85
N LEU A 85 -14.07 -8.14 -10.03
CA LEU A 85 -13.74 -6.76 -10.34
C LEU A 85 -12.23 -6.60 -10.60
N LEU A 86 -11.38 -7.17 -9.73
CA LEU A 86 -9.93 -7.12 -9.86
C LEU A 86 -9.43 -7.84 -11.11
N ARG A 87 -9.96 -9.03 -11.44
CA ARG A 87 -9.61 -9.73 -12.69
C ARG A 87 -9.95 -8.91 -13.93
N ALA A 88 -11.09 -8.23 -13.91
CA ALA A 88 -11.56 -7.45 -15.05
C ALA A 88 -10.84 -6.12 -15.23
N SER A 89 -10.38 -5.49 -14.15
CA SER A 89 -10.06 -4.06 -14.21
C SER A 89 -8.80 -3.64 -13.46
N ALA A 90 -8.12 -4.54 -12.71
CA ALA A 90 -6.96 -4.14 -11.94
C ALA A 90 -5.80 -3.65 -12.81
N LEU A 91 -5.15 -2.59 -12.35
CA LEU A 91 -4.05 -1.91 -13.05
C LEU A 91 -2.91 -2.87 -13.51
N PRO A 92 -2.43 -3.85 -12.70
CA PRO A 92 -1.40 -4.78 -13.14
C PRO A 92 -1.80 -5.58 -14.39
N GLY A 93 -3.05 -6.09 -14.43
CA GLY A 93 -3.54 -6.86 -15.57
C GLY A 93 -3.71 -6.01 -16.83
N TRP A 94 -4.25 -4.80 -16.66
CA TRP A 94 -4.41 -3.85 -17.77
C TRP A 94 -3.06 -3.43 -18.35
N LEU A 95 -2.05 -3.17 -17.51
CA LEU A 95 -0.70 -2.82 -17.93
C LEU A 95 0.01 -4.01 -18.60
N ALA A 96 -0.07 -5.21 -18.02
CA ALA A 96 0.52 -6.42 -18.59
C ALA A 96 -0.05 -6.73 -19.98
N ALA A 97 -1.37 -6.58 -20.16
CA ALA A 97 -2.02 -6.76 -21.45
C ALA A 97 -1.56 -5.72 -22.51
N ALA A 98 -1.09 -4.55 -22.07
CA ALA A 98 -0.49 -3.53 -22.92
C ALA A 98 1.03 -3.71 -23.12
N GLY A 99 1.61 -4.84 -22.69
CA GLY A 99 3.03 -5.15 -22.82
C GLY A 99 3.94 -4.40 -21.85
N ALA A 100 3.39 -3.77 -20.80
CA ALA A 100 4.17 -3.09 -19.79
C ALA A 100 4.84 -4.09 -18.82
N ARG A 101 6.03 -3.77 -18.35
CA ARG A 101 6.73 -4.51 -17.30
C ARG A 101 6.25 -4.04 -15.93
N VAL A 102 5.57 -4.92 -15.21
CA VAL A 102 4.96 -4.62 -13.90
C VAL A 102 5.41 -5.64 -12.88
N ALA A 103 5.80 -5.20 -11.70
CA ALA A 103 6.28 -6.06 -10.63
C ALA A 103 5.66 -5.72 -9.28
N LEU A 104 5.40 -6.74 -8.46
CA LEU A 104 5.11 -6.62 -7.03
C LEU A 104 6.38 -6.97 -6.26
N ALA A 105 6.96 -5.98 -5.59
CA ALA A 105 8.28 -6.11 -4.96
C ALA A 105 8.25 -6.91 -3.65
N ASN A 106 7.07 -7.21 -3.11
CA ASN A 106 6.95 -7.94 -1.86
C ASN A 106 7.52 -9.34 -1.94
N HIS A 107 8.19 -9.76 -0.85
CA HIS A 107 8.67 -11.13 -0.70
C HIS A 107 7.61 -12.01 -0.06
N TYR A 108 7.28 -13.10 -0.74
CA TYR A 108 6.35 -14.13 -0.26
C TYR A 108 7.12 -15.43 0.02
N PRO A 109 7.12 -15.93 1.27
CA PRO A 109 7.86 -17.16 1.61
C PRO A 109 7.17 -18.40 1.02
N PRO A 110 7.89 -19.55 0.87
CA PRO A 110 7.31 -20.78 0.34
C PRO A 110 6.03 -21.24 1.06
N ALA A 111 5.94 -21.02 2.37
CA ALA A 111 4.74 -21.34 3.17
C ALA A 111 3.49 -20.56 2.71
N TYR A 112 3.67 -19.35 2.17
CA TYR A 112 2.57 -18.58 1.61
C TYR A 112 1.93 -19.30 0.41
N PHE A 113 2.76 -19.79 -0.50
CA PHE A 113 2.29 -20.53 -1.68
C PHE A 113 1.68 -21.88 -1.30
N ALA A 114 2.30 -22.61 -0.37
CA ALA A 114 1.77 -23.88 0.12
C ALA A 114 0.38 -23.72 0.77
N ALA A 115 0.15 -22.60 1.47
CA ALA A 115 -1.14 -22.30 2.07
C ALA A 115 -2.25 -22.02 1.03
N GLN A 116 -1.90 -21.62 -0.20
CA GLN A 116 -2.87 -21.38 -1.29
C GLN A 116 -3.24 -22.67 -2.04
N THR A 117 -2.37 -23.69 -2.02
CA THR A 117 -2.54 -24.96 -2.77
C THR A 117 -2.98 -26.14 -1.89
N ALA A 118 -3.10 -25.97 -0.57
CA ALA A 118 -3.47 -27.04 0.35
C ALA A 118 -4.84 -27.64 -0.01
N GLU A 119 -4.86 -28.88 -0.45
CA GLU A 119 -6.07 -29.68 -0.69
C GLU A 119 -6.83 -29.88 0.62
N GLY A 120 -8.13 -29.59 0.60
CA GLY A 120 -9.00 -29.85 1.75
C GLY A 120 -10.02 -28.77 2.01
N GLY A 121 -11.01 -28.64 1.14
CA GLY A 121 -12.24 -27.87 1.37
C GLY A 121 -12.05 -26.36 1.39
N ALA A 122 -12.99 -25.64 0.88
CA ALA A 122 -13.10 -24.20 0.67
C ALA A 122 -12.42 -23.29 1.74
N ARG A 123 -11.11 -23.36 1.89
CA ARG A 123 -10.35 -22.30 2.54
C ARG A 123 -10.37 -21.11 1.61
N ARG A 124 -11.18 -20.11 1.97
CA ARG A 124 -11.17 -18.81 1.32
C ARG A 124 -9.71 -18.36 1.20
N SER A 125 -9.26 -18.06 -0.02
CA SER A 125 -7.94 -17.48 -0.24
C SER A 125 -7.76 -16.31 0.72
N ARG A 126 -6.71 -16.33 1.52
CA ARG A 126 -6.32 -15.22 2.42
C ARG A 126 -5.33 -14.28 1.72
N MET A 127 -5.41 -14.20 0.41
CA MET A 127 -4.57 -13.35 -0.41
C MET A 127 -5.16 -11.93 -0.43
N GLY A 128 -4.36 -10.91 -0.16
CA GLY A 128 -4.75 -9.52 -0.30
C GLY A 128 -5.00 -9.13 -1.77
N CYS A 129 -5.55 -7.94 -2.00
CA CYS A 129 -5.90 -7.50 -3.36
C CYS A 129 -4.69 -7.34 -4.27
N PHE A 130 -3.54 -6.88 -3.75
CA PHE A 130 -2.32 -6.71 -4.55
C PHE A 130 -1.82 -8.06 -5.09
N PRO A 131 -1.40 -9.05 -4.26
CA PRO A 131 -0.90 -10.32 -4.79
C PRO A 131 -1.96 -11.05 -5.62
N PHE A 132 -3.24 -10.95 -5.28
CA PHE A 132 -4.32 -11.51 -6.08
C PHE A 132 -4.34 -10.92 -7.50
N SER A 133 -4.25 -9.60 -7.63
CA SER A 133 -4.32 -8.90 -8.92
C SER A 133 -3.13 -9.24 -9.83
N PHE A 134 -1.93 -9.38 -9.25
CA PHE A 134 -0.74 -9.80 -10.01
C PHE A 134 -0.87 -11.23 -10.51
N LEU A 135 -1.23 -12.17 -9.65
CA LEU A 135 -1.43 -13.58 -10.06
C LEU A 135 -2.58 -13.74 -11.06
N ALA A 136 -3.68 -13.01 -10.88
CA ALA A 136 -4.81 -13.03 -11.81
C ALA A 136 -4.44 -12.50 -13.21
N ALA A 137 -3.42 -11.65 -13.28
CA ALA A 137 -2.83 -11.13 -14.52
C ALA A 137 -1.77 -12.06 -15.15
N GLY A 138 -1.52 -13.23 -14.56
CA GLY A 138 -0.44 -14.12 -14.99
C GLY A 138 0.98 -13.64 -14.62
N LEU A 139 1.08 -12.62 -13.76
CA LEU A 139 2.36 -12.11 -13.25
C LEU A 139 2.80 -12.93 -12.03
N GLY A 140 4.07 -13.31 -12.00
CA GLY A 140 4.64 -14.02 -10.86
C GLY A 140 4.78 -13.11 -9.62
N LEU A 141 4.77 -13.74 -8.43
CA LEU A 141 5.27 -13.12 -7.21
C LEU A 141 6.77 -13.43 -7.05
N ASN A 142 7.47 -12.65 -6.23
CA ASN A 142 8.93 -12.75 -6.06
C ASN A 142 9.70 -12.57 -7.38
N PRO A 143 9.54 -11.45 -8.10
CA PRO A 143 10.25 -11.21 -9.35
C PRO A 143 11.77 -11.22 -9.09
N PRO A 144 12.58 -11.92 -9.91
CA PRO A 144 14.03 -12.09 -9.64
C PRO A 144 14.84 -10.82 -9.93
N ASP A 145 14.29 -9.90 -10.70
CA ASP A 145 14.92 -8.64 -11.16
C ASP A 145 14.49 -7.40 -10.34
N VAL A 146 13.74 -7.62 -9.27
CA VAL A 146 13.35 -6.56 -8.33
C VAL A 146 13.78 -6.94 -6.91
N PRO A 147 14.44 -6.04 -6.17
CA PRO A 147 14.82 -6.32 -4.78
C PRO A 147 13.58 -6.66 -3.94
N PRO A 148 13.64 -7.72 -3.12
CA PRO A 148 12.51 -8.13 -2.29
C PRO A 148 12.27 -7.14 -1.16
N VAL A 149 11.05 -6.64 -1.05
CA VAL A 149 10.62 -5.70 0.00
C VAL A 149 9.84 -6.45 1.06
N PRO A 150 10.37 -6.58 2.30
CA PRO A 150 9.57 -7.06 3.41
C PRO A 150 8.56 -5.98 3.81
N ALA A 151 7.27 -6.34 3.96
CA ALA A 151 6.24 -5.36 4.36
C ALA A 151 6.50 -4.73 5.73
N THR A 152 7.27 -5.41 6.59
CA THR A 152 7.71 -4.88 7.90
C THR A 152 8.85 -3.87 7.79
N LEU A 153 9.46 -3.72 6.62
CA LEU A 153 10.65 -2.91 6.38
C LEU A 153 11.78 -3.17 7.38
N GLY A 154 11.94 -4.44 7.81
CA GLY A 154 12.99 -4.87 8.73
C GLY A 154 12.66 -4.67 10.21
N LEU A 155 11.40 -4.50 10.57
CA LEU A 155 10.92 -4.77 11.92
C LEU A 155 10.63 -6.27 12.09
N GLY A 156 10.75 -6.80 13.30
CA GLY A 156 10.24 -8.11 13.64
C GLY A 156 8.71 -8.14 13.49
N TYR A 157 8.17 -9.25 13.03
CA TYR A 157 6.72 -9.41 12.84
C TYR A 157 5.94 -9.47 14.16
N ALA A 158 6.54 -10.09 15.18
CA ALA A 158 5.92 -10.28 16.49
C ALA A 158 6.39 -9.24 17.51
N GLU A 159 5.53 -8.94 18.47
CA GLU A 159 5.84 -8.11 19.64
C GLU A 159 7.10 -8.62 20.38
N PRO A 160 8.02 -7.74 20.78
CA PRO A 160 7.95 -6.27 20.80
C PRO A 160 8.40 -5.57 19.48
N TRP A 161 8.32 -6.21 18.35
CA TRP A 161 8.69 -5.70 17.02
C TRP A 161 10.12 -5.15 16.96
N PRO A 162 11.14 -5.97 17.29
CA PRO A 162 12.51 -5.49 17.34
C PRO A 162 12.99 -5.01 15.96
N GLN A 163 13.88 -4.03 15.96
CA GLN A 163 14.54 -3.59 14.74
C GLN A 163 15.57 -4.64 14.32
N GLN A 164 15.29 -5.33 13.21
CA GLN A 164 16.16 -6.39 12.65
C GLN A 164 17.09 -5.86 11.56
N THR A 165 16.68 -4.78 10.88
CA THR A 165 17.44 -4.15 9.80
C THR A 165 17.65 -2.66 10.12
N PRO A 166 18.87 -2.13 10.00
CA PRO A 166 19.14 -0.69 10.17
C PRO A 166 18.37 0.17 9.16
N ARG A 167 17.91 1.37 9.55
CA ARG A 167 17.22 2.31 8.64
C ARG A 167 18.05 2.65 7.39
N ALA A 168 19.36 2.76 7.52
CA ALA A 168 20.24 2.99 6.37
C ALA A 168 20.19 1.87 5.32
N GLU A 169 19.89 0.63 5.70
CA GLU A 169 19.68 -0.47 4.76
C GLU A 169 18.32 -0.38 4.08
N VAL A 170 17.30 0.11 4.78
CA VAL A 170 16.00 0.38 4.18
C VAL A 170 16.09 1.52 3.15
N ALA A 171 16.91 2.55 3.41
CA ALA A 171 17.18 3.59 2.42
C ALA A 171 17.91 3.01 1.19
N ARG A 172 18.96 2.17 1.37
CA ARG A 172 19.63 1.47 0.26
C ARG A 172 18.68 0.57 -0.54
N LEU A 173 17.71 -0.05 0.13
CA LEU A 173 16.65 -0.81 -0.56
C LEU A 173 15.82 0.12 -1.47
N GLY A 174 15.52 1.34 -1.03
CA GLY A 174 14.85 2.36 -1.85
C GLY A 174 15.68 2.74 -3.09
N GLU A 175 16.99 2.95 -2.94
CA GLU A 175 17.90 3.20 -4.07
C GLU A 175 17.92 2.03 -5.07
N ALA A 176 17.96 0.80 -4.56
CA ALA A 176 17.95 -0.41 -5.40
C ALA A 176 16.63 -0.57 -6.17
N LEU A 177 15.48 -0.31 -5.52
CA LEU A 177 14.16 -0.29 -6.18
C LEU A 177 14.10 0.75 -7.29
N ALA A 178 14.62 1.94 -7.05
CA ALA A 178 14.71 2.99 -8.07
C ALA A 178 15.58 2.56 -9.26
N GLY A 179 16.63 1.77 -9.01
CA GLY A 179 17.41 1.12 -10.06
C GLY A 179 16.58 0.19 -10.93
N SER A 180 15.82 -0.72 -10.32
CA SER A 180 14.90 -1.65 -11.01
C SER A 180 13.78 -0.92 -11.75
N ALA A 181 13.31 0.23 -11.26
CA ALA A 181 12.27 1.03 -11.91
C ALA A 181 12.72 1.63 -13.26
N ARG A 182 14.00 1.57 -13.63
CA ARG A 182 14.47 1.95 -14.97
C ARG A 182 14.09 0.91 -16.02
N GLU A 183 13.91 -0.33 -15.60
CA GLU A 183 13.57 -1.48 -16.46
C GLU A 183 12.10 -1.88 -16.35
N HIS A 184 11.34 -1.27 -15.44
CA HIS A 184 9.91 -1.53 -15.22
C HIS A 184 9.09 -0.27 -15.47
N ASP A 185 7.85 -0.45 -15.88
CA ASP A 185 6.88 0.65 -15.98
C ASP A 185 6.24 0.97 -14.63
N LEU A 186 5.99 -0.07 -13.84
CA LEU A 186 5.43 0.05 -12.50
C LEU A 186 6.02 -1.02 -11.57
N ILE A 187 6.54 -0.60 -10.43
CA ILE A 187 6.85 -1.46 -9.30
C ILE A 187 5.92 -1.08 -8.14
N VAL A 188 5.23 -2.07 -7.58
CA VAL A 188 4.35 -1.88 -6.41
C VAL A 188 5.00 -2.48 -5.17
N CYS A 189 4.96 -1.75 -4.06
CA CYS A 189 5.32 -2.22 -2.72
C CYS A 189 4.05 -2.20 -1.86
N ASP A 190 3.52 -3.36 -1.51
CA ASP A 190 2.36 -3.53 -0.62
C ASP A 190 2.82 -3.51 0.83
N LEU A 191 2.65 -2.38 1.51
CA LEU A 191 3.19 -2.09 2.84
C LEU A 191 2.09 -2.25 3.92
N TRP A 192 1.57 -3.46 4.06
CA TRP A 192 0.44 -3.81 4.93
C TRP A 192 0.76 -3.81 6.45
N PHE A 193 2.00 -3.65 6.84
CA PHE A 193 2.36 -3.78 8.26
C PHE A 193 1.86 -2.62 9.14
N GLY A 194 1.50 -1.48 8.55
CA GLY A 194 0.87 -0.36 9.25
C GLY A 194 -0.45 -0.79 9.89
N ASP A 195 -1.32 -1.43 9.13
CA ASP A 195 -2.59 -1.94 9.61
C ASP A 195 -2.41 -3.02 10.69
N HIS A 196 -1.45 -3.94 10.51
CA HIS A 196 -1.12 -4.94 11.53
C HIS A 196 -0.77 -4.31 12.88
N LEU A 197 -0.02 -3.22 12.90
CA LEU A 197 0.31 -2.48 14.13
C LEU A 197 -0.91 -1.73 14.66
N GLY A 198 -1.69 -1.08 13.78
CA GLY A 198 -2.91 -0.36 14.14
C GLY A 198 -3.90 -1.23 14.92
N HIS A 199 -4.09 -2.47 14.50
CA HIS A 199 -4.92 -3.46 15.21
C HIS A 199 -4.44 -3.85 16.61
N ARG A 200 -3.28 -3.38 17.05
CA ARG A 200 -2.79 -3.50 18.44
C ARG A 200 -3.14 -2.29 19.30
N GLY A 201 -3.78 -1.28 18.71
CA GLY A 201 -4.26 -0.10 19.40
C GLY A 201 -5.29 -0.40 20.48
N ARG A 202 -5.33 0.40 21.54
CA ARG A 202 -6.34 0.42 22.61
C ARG A 202 -6.17 1.65 23.48
N THR A 203 -7.16 1.95 24.29
CA THR A 203 -7.08 3.02 25.30
C THR A 203 -6.73 2.45 26.67
N PRO A 204 -5.70 2.94 27.39
CA PRO A 204 -4.69 3.88 26.90
C PRO A 204 -3.79 3.26 25.80
N THR A 205 -3.25 4.09 24.93
CA THR A 205 -2.34 3.62 23.87
C THR A 205 -1.13 2.90 24.46
N PRO A 206 -0.85 1.63 24.06
CA PRO A 206 0.30 0.91 24.59
C PRO A 206 1.61 1.57 24.08
N PRO A 207 2.54 1.90 24.99
CA PRO A 207 3.79 2.58 24.61
C PRO A 207 4.63 1.77 23.62
N GLU A 208 4.61 0.44 23.69
CA GLU A 208 5.32 -0.46 22.78
C GLU A 208 4.74 -0.42 21.37
N VAL A 209 3.41 -0.35 21.24
CA VAL A 209 2.73 -0.24 19.93
C VAL A 209 3.01 1.13 19.29
N LEU A 210 2.96 2.20 20.10
CA LEU A 210 3.29 3.55 19.63
C LEU A 210 4.74 3.63 19.14
N ARG A 211 5.69 3.05 19.89
CA ARG A 211 7.10 2.98 19.47
C ARG A 211 7.26 2.20 18.17
N ALA A 212 6.58 1.06 18.03
CA ALA A 212 6.63 0.25 16.82
C ALA A 212 6.02 0.99 15.62
N GLY A 213 4.88 1.66 15.80
CA GLY A 213 4.23 2.46 14.76
C GLY A 213 5.12 3.63 14.30
N ARG A 214 5.73 4.37 15.22
CA ARG A 214 6.71 5.42 14.91
C ARG A 214 7.92 4.85 14.15
N ALA A 215 8.51 3.75 14.67
CA ALA A 215 9.62 3.09 14.01
C ALA A 215 9.25 2.56 12.61
N TYR A 216 8.01 2.16 12.38
CA TYR A 216 7.52 1.76 11.07
C TYR A 216 7.46 2.94 10.10
N LEU A 217 6.85 4.06 10.49
CA LEU A 217 6.82 5.25 9.64
C LEU A 217 8.22 5.80 9.34
N GLU A 218 9.15 5.78 10.31
CA GLU A 218 10.55 6.14 10.09
C GLU A 218 11.24 5.23 9.04
N ARG A 219 10.80 3.99 8.88
CA ARG A 219 11.30 3.08 7.85
C ARG A 219 10.65 3.31 6.49
N VAL A 220 9.37 3.67 6.46
CA VAL A 220 8.72 4.17 5.24
C VAL A 220 9.42 5.44 4.77
N ASP A 221 9.74 6.35 5.69
CA ASP A 221 10.51 7.57 5.41
C ASP A 221 11.90 7.25 4.83
N ALA A 222 12.63 6.30 5.42
CA ALA A 222 13.95 5.89 4.93
C ALA A 222 13.87 5.25 3.53
N LEU A 223 12.89 4.38 3.28
CA LEU A 223 12.66 3.81 1.95
C LEU A 223 12.39 4.90 0.91
N LEU A 224 11.51 5.83 1.25
CA LEU A 224 11.17 6.97 0.41
C LEU A 224 12.38 7.87 0.16
N THR A 225 13.18 8.15 1.21
CA THR A 225 14.42 8.93 1.09
C THR A 225 15.37 8.28 0.06
N GLY A 226 15.58 6.97 0.13
CA GLY A 226 16.41 6.24 -0.83
C GLY A 226 15.88 6.32 -2.26
N LEU A 227 14.57 6.18 -2.46
CA LEU A 227 13.93 6.32 -3.76
C LEU A 227 14.15 7.71 -4.36
N LEU A 228 13.93 8.75 -3.56
CA LEU A 228 14.02 10.15 -4.00
C LEU A 228 15.47 10.60 -4.21
N HIS A 229 16.43 10.08 -3.43
CA HIS A 229 17.86 10.39 -3.57
C HIS A 229 18.38 10.10 -4.97
N VAL A 230 17.89 9.06 -5.62
CA VAL A 230 18.29 8.70 -6.99
C VAL A 230 17.27 9.14 -8.05
N GLY A 231 16.35 10.01 -7.71
CA GLY A 231 15.43 10.66 -8.64
C GLY A 231 14.31 9.76 -9.16
N ALA A 232 13.87 8.77 -8.40
CA ALA A 232 12.75 7.92 -8.79
C ALA A 232 11.43 8.72 -8.86
N ARG A 233 10.55 8.32 -9.79
CA ARG A 233 9.15 8.73 -9.76
C ARG A 233 8.42 7.86 -8.74
N VAL A 234 7.79 8.48 -7.77
CA VAL A 234 7.15 7.76 -6.65
C VAL A 234 5.73 8.25 -6.46
N VAL A 235 4.84 7.32 -6.17
CA VAL A 235 3.51 7.61 -5.62
C VAL A 235 3.32 6.83 -4.32
N LEU A 236 2.64 7.43 -3.36
CA LEU A 236 2.28 6.86 -2.07
C LEU A 236 0.78 7.08 -1.85
N GLY A 237 0.08 6.04 -1.39
CA GLY A 237 -1.33 6.12 -1.00
C GLY A 237 -1.68 5.07 0.03
N SER A 238 -2.77 5.30 0.78
CA SER A 238 -3.29 4.34 1.75
C SER A 238 -4.76 4.05 1.48
N ASP A 239 -5.22 2.89 1.87
CA ASP A 239 -6.58 2.40 1.60
C ASP A 239 -7.59 2.77 2.69
N HIS A 240 -7.16 2.93 3.93
CA HIS A 240 -7.95 3.39 5.07
C HIS A 240 -7.06 3.88 6.23
N GLY A 241 -7.67 4.51 7.24
CA GLY A 241 -7.01 4.87 8.49
C GLY A 241 -7.04 3.74 9.52
N ASN A 242 -6.02 3.68 10.36
CA ASN A 242 -5.88 2.81 11.51
C ASN A 242 -4.69 3.26 12.39
N LEU A 243 -3.48 3.26 11.81
CA LEU A 243 -2.21 3.47 12.52
C LEU A 243 -2.09 4.89 13.12
N GLU A 244 -2.73 5.89 12.52
CA GLU A 244 -2.68 7.29 12.96
C GLU A 244 -3.35 7.49 14.31
N ASP A 245 -4.28 6.61 14.71
CA ASP A 245 -4.98 6.67 16.00
C ASP A 245 -4.95 5.34 16.76
N LEU A 246 -3.87 5.07 17.44
CA LEU A 246 -3.67 3.86 18.26
C LEU A 246 -4.48 3.83 19.57
N ARG A 247 -5.39 4.78 19.80
CA ARG A 247 -6.33 4.73 20.93
C ARG A 247 -7.50 3.79 20.68
N VAL A 248 -7.72 3.41 19.42
CA VAL A 248 -8.75 2.45 18.99
C VAL A 248 -8.11 1.19 18.42
N LYS A 249 -8.83 0.08 18.44
CA LYS A 249 -8.33 -1.21 17.94
C LYS A 249 -8.65 -1.45 16.47
N GLY A 250 -9.47 -0.65 15.89
CA GLY A 250 -9.99 -0.87 14.52
C GLY A 250 -9.65 0.29 13.61
N HIS A 251 -10.15 0.19 12.40
CA HIS A 251 -10.01 1.25 11.41
C HIS A 251 -10.69 2.53 11.87
N THR A 252 -10.32 3.64 11.26
CA THR A 252 -10.85 4.97 11.54
C THR A 252 -11.55 5.56 10.32
N LEU A 253 -12.21 6.70 10.51
CA LEU A 253 -12.77 7.51 9.43
C LEU A 253 -11.79 8.61 8.96
N ALA A 254 -10.54 8.54 9.40
CA ALA A 254 -9.51 9.48 8.97
C ALA A 254 -9.36 9.42 7.44
N ARG A 255 -9.14 10.59 6.84
CA ARG A 255 -8.71 10.67 5.44
C ARG A 255 -7.35 9.97 5.30
N VAL A 256 -7.03 9.58 4.09
CA VAL A 256 -5.79 8.86 3.78
C VAL A 256 -4.87 9.67 2.89
N PRO A 257 -3.54 9.49 2.98
CA PRO A 257 -2.60 10.21 2.14
C PRO A 257 -2.66 9.75 0.68
N PHE A 258 -2.49 10.70 -0.24
CA PHE A 258 -2.10 10.51 -1.63
C PHE A 258 -1.02 11.53 -1.96
N ALA A 259 0.20 11.08 -2.09
CA ALA A 259 1.37 11.92 -2.26
C ALA A 259 2.31 11.35 -3.31
N GLY A 260 3.21 12.15 -3.85
CA GLY A 260 4.17 11.66 -4.82
C GLY A 260 5.20 12.68 -5.26
N ALA A 261 6.25 12.18 -5.89
CA ALA A 261 7.31 12.97 -6.50
C ALA A 261 7.49 12.57 -7.97
N GLY A 262 7.67 13.57 -8.84
CA GLY A 262 7.79 13.34 -10.27
C GLY A 262 6.49 12.90 -10.97
N VAL A 263 5.33 13.11 -10.34
CA VAL A 263 3.99 12.79 -10.83
C VAL A 263 3.03 13.95 -10.60
N ASP A 264 2.01 14.08 -11.45
CA ASP A 264 0.90 14.99 -11.22
C ASP A 264 -0.23 14.28 -10.51
N LEU A 265 -0.51 14.69 -9.28
CA LEU A 265 -1.54 14.08 -8.44
C LEU A 265 -2.97 14.50 -8.82
N GLY A 266 -3.12 15.53 -9.64
CA GLY A 266 -4.44 16.10 -9.93
C GLY A 266 -5.18 16.55 -8.67
N THR A 267 -6.50 16.42 -8.68
CA THR A 267 -7.36 16.86 -7.58
C THR A 267 -8.41 15.80 -7.20
N PRO A 268 -8.01 14.51 -6.99
CA PRO A 268 -8.97 13.51 -6.55
C PRO A 268 -9.46 13.81 -5.14
N GLY A 269 -10.76 13.55 -4.88
CA GLY A 269 -11.38 13.72 -3.57
C GLY A 269 -11.41 12.41 -2.76
N ASN A 270 -11.27 11.24 -3.41
CA ASN A 270 -11.38 9.94 -2.78
C ASN A 270 -10.42 8.91 -3.39
N VAL A 271 -10.31 7.75 -2.76
CA VAL A 271 -9.37 6.68 -3.13
C VAL A 271 -9.66 6.08 -4.53
N ALA A 272 -10.91 6.04 -4.99
CA ALA A 272 -11.25 5.54 -6.31
C ALA A 272 -10.80 6.51 -7.41
N GLU A 273 -11.03 7.82 -7.21
CA GLU A 273 -10.55 8.86 -8.12
C GLU A 273 -9.01 8.89 -8.20
N ALA A 274 -8.33 8.71 -7.07
CA ALA A 274 -6.87 8.61 -7.06
C ALA A 274 -6.37 7.37 -7.84
N GLY A 275 -7.06 6.23 -7.75
CA GLY A 275 -6.81 5.07 -8.61
C GLY A 275 -6.96 5.39 -10.10
N GLN A 276 -7.96 6.23 -10.47
CA GLN A 276 -8.11 6.72 -11.85
C GLN A 276 -6.95 7.61 -12.28
N VAL A 277 -6.47 8.50 -11.39
CA VAL A 277 -5.30 9.35 -11.66
C VAL A 277 -4.07 8.49 -11.95
N ILE A 278 -3.78 7.50 -11.11
CA ILE A 278 -2.65 6.57 -11.34
C ILE A 278 -2.80 5.87 -12.70
N ARG A 279 -3.97 5.34 -13.00
CA ARG A 279 -4.25 4.68 -14.28
C ARG A 279 -4.06 5.63 -15.46
N GLY A 280 -4.46 6.89 -15.32
CA GLY A 280 -4.32 7.94 -16.33
C GLY A 280 -2.88 8.19 -16.78
N TRP A 281 -1.90 8.03 -15.85
CA TRP A 281 -0.48 8.21 -16.20
C TRP A 281 0.05 7.20 -17.22
N PHE A 282 -0.63 6.06 -17.36
CA PHE A 282 -0.27 5.00 -18.31
C PHE A 282 -1.16 4.97 -19.56
N GLY A 283 -2.15 5.87 -19.66
CA GLY A 283 -3.17 5.86 -20.72
C GLY A 283 -2.63 6.00 -22.15
N GLN A 284 -1.44 6.56 -22.36
CA GLN A 284 -0.80 6.62 -23.67
C GLN A 284 -0.16 5.29 -24.10
N LYS A 285 0.36 4.50 -23.15
CA LYS A 285 0.95 3.18 -23.43
C LYS A 285 -0.09 2.12 -23.82
N ALA A 286 -1.26 2.17 -23.25
CA ALA A 286 -2.32 1.20 -23.52
C ALA A 286 -3.08 1.47 -24.86
N ARG A 287 -2.72 2.53 -25.61
CA ARG A 287 -3.29 2.87 -26.93
C ARG A 287 -2.35 2.53 -28.09
N GLN A 288 -1.17 2.05 -27.82
CA GLN A 288 -0.19 1.56 -28.81
C GLN A 288 -0.18 0.03 -28.87
#